data_cd4e9f27147723509c11e87272131f32
#
_entry.id   cd4e9f27147723509c11e87272131f32
#
_cell.length_a   1.000
_cell.length_b   1.000
_cell.length_c   1.000
_cell.angle_alpha   90.00
_cell.angle_beta   90.00
_cell.angle_gamma   90.00
#
_symmetry.space_group_name_H-M   'P 1'
#
loop_
_entity.id
_entity.type
_entity.pdbx_description
1 polymer ?
#
loop_
_entity_poly.entity_id
_entity_poly.type
_entity_poly.pdbx_seq_one_letter_code
_entity_poly.pdbx_strand_id
1 'polypeptide(L)'
;MRHIIFKPADQAWRRGRKNLGLMLREGLLKENVDGEALMWAQNRLNKRPEQRKILMIISDGAPVDDSTLSTNSTNYLDTHLRDVIKKVETASETELIAIGIGHDVTRYYKKAVTIHRAEELGGAMLDQLTSLFET
;
A
#
# COMPACT_ATOMS: atom_id res chain seq x y z
N MET A 1 6.50 -10.63 -10.13
CA MET A 1 5.58 -9.44 -10.03
C MET A 1 6.33 -8.20 -10.49
N ARG A 2 5.64 -7.28 -11.15
CA ARG A 2 6.20 -6.01 -11.61
C ARG A 2 5.74 -4.86 -10.72
N HIS A 3 6.68 -4.09 -10.19
CA HIS A 3 6.40 -2.89 -9.41
C HIS A 3 6.82 -1.67 -10.22
N ILE A 4 5.98 -0.65 -10.24
CA ILE A 4 6.22 0.57 -11.00
C ILE A 4 6.39 1.74 -10.04
N ILE A 5 7.55 2.38 -10.06
CA ILE A 5 7.83 3.56 -9.26
C ILE A 5 7.50 4.79 -10.09
N PHE A 6 6.39 5.47 -9.77
CA PHE A 6 5.99 6.69 -10.49
C PHE A 6 6.78 7.91 -10.04
N LYS A 7 7.15 7.96 -8.76
CA LYS A 7 7.97 9.02 -8.21
C LYS A 7 8.91 8.49 -7.13
N PRO A 8 10.23 8.38 -7.40
CA PRO A 8 11.19 8.01 -6.36
C PRO A 8 11.38 9.16 -5.36
N ALA A 9 11.86 8.81 -4.15
CA ALA A 9 12.00 9.76 -3.06
C ALA A 9 12.92 10.93 -3.38
N ASP A 10 13.98 10.66 -4.13
CA ASP A 10 15.01 11.66 -4.42
C ASP A 10 14.67 12.55 -5.64
N GLN A 11 13.55 12.30 -6.29
CA GLN A 11 13.10 13.10 -7.43
C GLN A 11 12.21 14.23 -6.97
N ALA A 12 12.47 15.46 -7.42
CA ALA A 12 11.62 16.60 -7.12
C ALA A 12 10.23 16.45 -7.75
N TRP A 13 9.21 16.99 -7.11
CA TRP A 13 7.83 16.95 -7.58
C TRP A 13 7.67 17.40 -9.03
N ARG A 14 8.35 18.48 -9.41
CA ARG A 14 8.30 19.00 -10.79
C ARG A 14 8.64 17.94 -11.83
N ARG A 15 9.65 17.12 -11.53
CA ARG A 15 10.13 16.09 -12.46
C ARG A 15 9.28 14.83 -12.41
N GLY A 16 8.70 14.52 -11.24
CA GLY A 16 7.87 13.33 -11.07
C GLY A 16 6.44 13.49 -11.56
N ARG A 17 5.97 14.72 -11.74
CA ARG A 17 4.57 15.01 -12.05
C ARG A 17 4.06 14.31 -13.31
N LYS A 18 4.88 14.28 -14.36
CA LYS A 18 4.50 13.62 -15.61
C LYS A 18 4.34 12.11 -15.43
N ASN A 19 5.22 11.51 -14.63
CA ASN A 19 5.14 10.08 -14.36
C ASN A 19 3.88 9.71 -13.60
N LEU A 20 3.43 10.56 -12.69
CA LEU A 20 2.17 10.33 -11.98
C LEU A 20 0.97 10.32 -12.93
N GLY A 21 1.02 11.12 -14.00
CA GLY A 21 0.01 11.09 -15.04
C GLY A 21 -0.08 9.76 -15.77
N LEU A 22 1.01 9.00 -15.82
CA LEU A 22 1.01 7.67 -16.43
C LEU A 22 0.16 6.65 -15.67
N MET A 23 -0.16 6.92 -14.41
CA MET A 23 -1.05 6.05 -13.63
C MET A 23 -2.45 5.95 -14.25
N LEU A 24 -2.84 6.95 -15.02
CA LEU A 24 -4.15 6.99 -15.68
C LEU A 24 -4.19 6.15 -16.97
N ARG A 25 -3.05 5.63 -17.41
CA ARG A 25 -2.97 4.87 -18.66
C ARG A 25 -3.62 3.49 -18.47
N GLU A 26 -4.56 3.16 -19.36
CA GLU A 26 -5.24 1.87 -19.33
C GLU A 26 -4.27 0.71 -19.57
N GLY A 27 -4.52 -0.40 -18.90
CA GLY A 27 -3.74 -1.63 -19.05
C GLY A 27 -2.37 -1.61 -18.40
N LEU A 28 -1.96 -0.49 -17.78
CA LEU A 28 -0.69 -0.40 -17.10
C LEU A 28 -0.70 -1.19 -15.78
N LEU A 29 -1.74 -1.02 -14.99
CA LEU A 29 -1.91 -1.71 -13.72
C LEU A 29 -2.63 -3.03 -13.93
N LYS A 30 -2.16 -4.05 -13.22
CA LYS A 30 -2.70 -5.39 -13.27
C LYS A 30 -3.32 -5.76 -11.92
N GLU A 31 -3.53 -7.04 -11.71
CA GLU A 31 -4.11 -7.54 -10.48
C GLU A 31 -3.18 -7.36 -9.28
N ASN A 32 -3.75 -7.46 -8.09
CA ASN A 32 -3.06 -7.17 -6.83
C ASN A 32 -2.51 -8.44 -6.18
N VAL A 33 -1.22 -8.45 -5.87
CA VAL A 33 -0.62 -9.43 -4.95
C VAL A 33 -0.05 -8.61 -3.79
N ASP A 34 -0.94 -8.24 -2.87
CA ASP A 34 -0.67 -7.23 -1.86
C ASP A 34 0.45 -7.61 -0.90
N GLY A 35 0.55 -8.88 -0.51
CA GLY A 35 1.60 -9.34 0.41
C GLY A 35 3.01 -9.12 -0.16
N GLU A 36 3.23 -9.50 -1.43
CA GLU A 36 4.53 -9.26 -2.07
C GLU A 36 4.81 -7.79 -2.26
N ALA A 37 3.80 -7.01 -2.63
CA ALA A 37 3.94 -5.57 -2.80
C ALA A 37 4.32 -4.91 -1.48
N LEU A 38 3.69 -5.31 -0.38
CA LEU A 38 3.99 -4.80 0.95
C LEU A 38 5.42 -5.14 1.38
N MET A 39 5.86 -6.38 1.16
CA MET A 39 7.24 -6.79 1.46
C MET A 39 8.24 -5.98 0.65
N TRP A 40 7.98 -5.81 -0.62
CA TRP A 40 8.84 -5.04 -1.51
C TRP A 40 8.97 -3.58 -1.04
N ALA A 41 7.85 -2.95 -0.71
CA ALA A 41 7.84 -1.58 -0.22
C ALA A 41 8.57 -1.46 1.13
N GLN A 42 8.32 -2.40 2.04
CA GLN A 42 8.97 -2.42 3.35
C GLN A 42 10.49 -2.58 3.22
N ASN A 43 10.96 -3.45 2.34
CA ASN A 43 12.38 -3.65 2.11
C ASN A 43 13.05 -2.38 1.58
N ARG A 44 12.37 -1.66 0.69
CA ARG A 44 12.88 -0.37 0.19
C ARG A 44 12.93 0.68 1.29
N LEU A 45 11.88 0.74 2.11
CA LEU A 45 11.79 1.72 3.18
C LEU A 45 12.85 1.47 4.26
N ASN A 46 13.14 0.21 4.56
CA ASN A 46 14.17 -0.16 5.54
C ASN A 46 15.57 0.32 5.14
N LYS A 47 15.82 0.55 3.86
CA LYS A 47 17.11 1.03 3.37
C LYS A 47 17.27 2.55 3.51
N ARG A 48 16.21 3.25 3.92
CA ARG A 48 16.27 4.71 4.08
C ARG A 48 16.89 5.05 5.44
N PRO A 49 17.64 6.17 5.50
CA PRO A 49 18.31 6.59 6.75
C PRO A 49 17.39 7.30 7.74
N GLU A 50 16.20 7.71 7.32
CA GLU A 50 15.28 8.45 8.18
C GLU A 50 14.87 7.62 9.40
N GLN A 51 14.77 8.25 10.57
CA GLN A 51 14.44 7.56 11.82
C GLN A 51 12.96 7.14 11.85
N ARG A 52 12.08 8.01 11.40
CA ARG A 52 10.64 7.71 11.35
C ARG A 52 10.26 7.24 9.96
N LYS A 53 9.62 6.08 9.89
CA LYS A 53 9.20 5.47 8.63
C LYS A 53 7.71 5.16 8.68
N ILE A 54 6.97 5.67 7.71
CA ILE A 54 5.54 5.48 7.59
C ILE A 54 5.25 4.86 6.23
N LEU A 55 4.57 3.72 6.22
CA LEU A 55 4.13 3.05 4.99
C LEU A 55 2.62 3.14 4.93
N MET A 56 2.11 3.82 3.92
CA MET A 56 0.69 3.97 3.71
C MET A 56 0.24 3.12 2.52
N ILE A 57 -0.70 2.23 2.76
CA ILE A 57 -1.26 1.35 1.74
C ILE A 57 -2.64 1.88 1.34
N ILE A 58 -2.86 1.99 0.04
CA ILE A 58 -4.15 2.39 -0.50
C ILE A 58 -4.65 1.24 -1.35
N SER A 59 -5.81 0.70 -1.01
CA SER A 59 -6.35 -0.49 -1.66
C SER A 59 -7.83 -0.31 -1.98
N ASP A 60 -8.22 -0.75 -3.17
CA ASP A 60 -9.62 -0.75 -3.61
C ASP A 60 -10.22 -2.16 -3.67
N GLY A 61 -9.53 -3.16 -3.13
CA GLY A 61 -10.04 -4.52 -3.11
C GLY A 61 -9.16 -5.50 -2.35
N ALA A 62 -9.60 -6.74 -2.30
CA ALA A 62 -8.84 -7.85 -1.73
C ALA A 62 -7.71 -8.27 -2.67
N PRO A 63 -6.65 -8.92 -2.15
CA PRO A 63 -5.56 -9.38 -3.01
C PRO A 63 -6.07 -10.40 -4.03
N VAL A 64 -5.79 -10.14 -5.31
CA VAL A 64 -6.23 -10.97 -6.43
C VAL A 64 -5.11 -11.10 -7.45
N ASP A 65 -4.90 -12.33 -7.92
CA ASP A 65 -4.04 -12.64 -9.06
C ASP A 65 -4.50 -13.95 -9.67
N ASP A 66 -5.07 -13.91 -10.87
CA ASP A 66 -5.61 -15.08 -11.54
C ASP A 66 -4.57 -16.19 -11.71
N SER A 67 -3.33 -15.82 -12.02
CA SER A 67 -2.26 -16.80 -12.18
C SER A 67 -1.99 -17.54 -10.87
N THR A 68 -1.98 -16.81 -9.75
CA THR A 68 -1.77 -17.41 -8.42
C THR A 68 -2.98 -18.24 -8.01
N LEU A 69 -4.19 -17.74 -8.21
CA LEU A 69 -5.42 -18.43 -7.83
C LEU A 69 -5.63 -19.73 -8.62
N SER A 70 -5.13 -19.81 -9.85
CA SER A 70 -5.23 -21.02 -10.66
C SER A 70 -4.32 -22.14 -10.17
N THR A 71 -3.25 -21.83 -9.43
CA THR A 71 -2.25 -22.77 -8.96
C THR A 71 -2.26 -23.02 -7.46
N ASN A 72 -2.92 -22.15 -6.68
CA ASN A 72 -2.94 -22.18 -5.21
C ASN A 72 -4.37 -22.17 -4.69
N SER A 73 -4.53 -22.42 -3.38
CA SER A 73 -5.83 -22.33 -2.74
C SER A 73 -6.36 -20.90 -2.78
N THR A 74 -7.69 -20.75 -2.74
CA THR A 74 -8.35 -19.45 -2.77
C THR A 74 -7.94 -18.54 -1.60
N ASN A 75 -7.44 -19.14 -0.49
CA ASN A 75 -7.02 -18.39 0.71
C ASN A 75 -5.54 -18.05 0.73
N TYR A 76 -4.78 -18.48 -0.27
CA TYR A 76 -3.33 -18.30 -0.27
C TYR A 76 -2.92 -16.83 -0.18
N LEU A 77 -3.48 -15.98 -1.05
CA LEU A 77 -3.15 -14.57 -1.07
C LEU A 77 -3.58 -13.84 0.20
N ASP A 78 -4.74 -14.21 0.74
CA ASP A 78 -5.25 -13.64 1.98
C ASP A 78 -4.33 -13.98 3.17
N THR A 79 -3.98 -15.25 3.31
CA THR A 79 -3.11 -15.72 4.39
C THR A 79 -1.72 -15.08 4.28
N HIS A 80 -1.18 -15.04 3.09
CA HIS A 80 0.13 -14.44 2.85
C HIS A 80 0.14 -12.96 3.24
N LEU A 81 -0.87 -12.21 2.83
CA LEU A 81 -0.99 -10.80 3.18
C LEU A 81 -1.05 -10.60 4.69
N ARG A 82 -1.87 -11.39 5.39
CA ARG A 82 -1.98 -11.29 6.86
C ARG A 82 -0.67 -11.58 7.57
N ASP A 83 0.08 -12.56 7.09
CA ASP A 83 1.39 -12.91 7.65
C ASP A 83 2.40 -11.77 7.46
N VAL A 84 2.42 -11.16 6.28
CA VAL A 84 3.32 -10.04 5.99
C VAL A 84 2.96 -8.83 6.83
N ILE A 85 1.68 -8.49 6.94
CA ILE A 85 1.21 -7.38 7.76
C ILE A 85 1.64 -7.57 9.21
N LYS A 86 1.45 -8.76 9.75
CA LYS A 86 1.83 -9.07 11.13
C LYS A 86 3.33 -8.86 11.35
N LYS A 87 4.16 -9.28 10.41
CA LYS A 87 5.61 -9.07 10.51
C LYS A 87 5.96 -7.59 10.50
N VAL A 88 5.35 -6.80 9.62
CA VAL A 88 5.62 -5.36 9.53
C VAL A 88 5.17 -4.66 10.81
N GLU A 89 3.97 -4.97 11.31
CA GLU A 89 3.40 -4.32 12.48
C GLU A 89 4.11 -4.68 13.79
N THR A 90 4.65 -5.89 13.89
CA THR A 90 5.23 -6.38 15.16
C THR A 90 6.75 -6.40 15.19
N ALA A 91 7.40 -6.65 14.06
CA ALA A 91 8.85 -6.86 13.99
C ALA A 91 9.60 -5.71 13.35
N SER A 92 8.93 -4.65 12.93
CA SER A 92 9.57 -3.51 12.29
C SER A 92 9.19 -2.22 13.00
N GLU A 93 10.04 -1.19 12.87
CA GLU A 93 9.79 0.15 13.41
C GLU A 93 8.90 0.99 12.47
N THR A 94 8.52 0.44 11.33
CA THR A 94 7.69 1.13 10.36
C THR A 94 6.25 1.23 10.86
N GLU A 95 5.68 2.43 10.81
CA GLU A 95 4.26 2.63 11.07
C GLU A 95 3.48 2.29 9.81
N LEU A 96 2.57 1.33 9.91
CA LEU A 96 1.78 0.84 8.78
C LEU A 96 0.35 1.34 8.89
N ILE A 97 -0.13 2.02 7.85
CA ILE A 97 -1.49 2.57 7.78
C ILE A 97 -2.12 2.13 6.47
N ALA A 98 -3.40 1.80 6.50
CA ALA A 98 -4.13 1.42 5.29
C ALA A 98 -5.38 2.28 5.09
N ILE A 99 -5.66 2.59 3.84
CA ILE A 99 -6.90 3.24 3.43
C ILE A 99 -7.56 2.34 2.40
N GLY A 100 -8.78 1.88 2.71
CA GLY A 100 -9.58 1.09 1.79
C GLY A 100 -10.60 1.97 1.07
N ILE A 101 -10.68 1.83 -0.25
CA ILE A 101 -11.67 2.56 -1.06
C ILE A 101 -12.76 1.57 -1.46
N GLY A 102 -13.96 1.76 -0.91
CA GLY A 102 -15.09 0.86 -1.17
C GLY A 102 -14.89 -0.57 -0.67
N HIS A 103 -13.89 -0.79 0.19
CA HIS A 103 -13.50 -2.10 0.70
C HIS A 103 -12.97 -1.96 2.11
N ASP A 104 -13.43 -2.82 3.01
CA ASP A 104 -13.00 -2.77 4.42
C ASP A 104 -11.64 -3.44 4.58
N VAL A 105 -10.62 -2.66 4.88
CA VAL A 105 -9.26 -3.13 5.12
C VAL A 105 -8.94 -3.28 6.61
N THR A 106 -9.88 -2.96 7.50
CA THR A 106 -9.69 -3.13 8.96
C THR A 106 -9.53 -4.60 9.34
N ARG A 107 -9.96 -5.50 8.46
CA ARG A 107 -9.76 -6.95 8.63
C ARG A 107 -8.28 -7.34 8.60
N TYR A 108 -7.45 -6.55 7.93
CA TYR A 108 -6.05 -6.86 7.68
C TYR A 108 -5.10 -5.99 8.50
N TYR A 109 -5.38 -4.71 8.62
CA TYR A 109 -4.47 -3.72 9.21
C TYR A 109 -5.02 -3.18 10.52
N LYS A 110 -4.14 -2.99 11.52
CA LYS A 110 -4.56 -2.41 12.81
C LYS A 110 -4.95 -0.95 12.69
N LYS A 111 -4.18 -0.19 11.91
CA LYS A 111 -4.45 1.22 11.64
C LYS A 111 -5.02 1.34 10.24
N ALA A 112 -6.33 1.43 10.14
CA ALA A 112 -7.00 1.42 8.85
C ALA A 112 -8.22 2.34 8.86
N VAL A 113 -8.49 2.92 7.69
CA VAL A 113 -9.66 3.75 7.44
C VAL A 113 -10.33 3.26 6.17
N THR A 114 -11.65 3.24 6.16
CA THR A 114 -12.44 2.90 4.97
C THR A 114 -13.13 4.16 4.46
N ILE A 115 -12.96 4.45 3.19
CA ILE A 115 -13.69 5.51 2.49
C ILE A 115 -14.55 4.89 1.39
N HIS A 116 -15.61 5.59 0.99
CA HIS A 116 -16.55 5.05 0.01
C HIS A 116 -16.28 5.53 -1.40
N ARG A 117 -15.64 6.67 -1.55
CA ARG A 117 -15.35 7.30 -2.85
C ARG A 117 -13.88 7.70 -2.93
N ALA A 118 -13.32 7.57 -4.13
CA ALA A 118 -11.93 7.97 -4.37
C ALA A 118 -11.70 9.46 -4.08
N GLU A 119 -12.71 10.31 -4.24
CA GLU A 119 -12.62 11.74 -3.96
C GLU A 119 -12.32 12.06 -2.50
N GLU A 120 -12.64 11.14 -1.58
CA GLU A 120 -12.37 11.30 -0.15
C GLU A 120 -10.91 11.01 0.22
N LEU A 121 -10.11 10.47 -0.72
CA LEU A 121 -8.77 9.98 -0.43
C LEU A 121 -7.84 11.07 0.11
N GLY A 122 -7.85 12.24 -0.50
CA GLY A 122 -6.97 13.32 -0.07
C GLY A 122 -7.22 13.74 1.38
N GLY A 123 -8.48 13.89 1.78
CA GLY A 123 -8.85 14.20 3.15
C GLY A 123 -8.48 13.10 4.13
N ALA A 124 -8.74 11.84 3.76
CA ALA A 124 -8.39 10.69 4.61
C ALA A 124 -6.88 10.58 4.83
N MET A 125 -6.08 10.77 3.78
CA MET A 125 -4.62 10.77 3.90
C MET A 125 -4.13 11.88 4.82
N LEU A 126 -4.66 13.08 4.65
CA LEU A 126 -4.28 14.22 5.48
C LEU A 126 -4.63 13.99 6.94
N ASP A 127 -5.82 13.46 7.23
CA ASP A 127 -6.26 13.16 8.59
C ASP A 127 -5.35 12.12 9.25
N GLN A 128 -4.99 11.06 8.52
CA GLN A 128 -4.09 10.02 9.04
C GLN A 128 -2.69 10.57 9.33
N LEU A 129 -2.14 11.35 8.42
CA LEU A 129 -0.82 11.94 8.61
C LEU A 129 -0.83 12.93 9.78
N THR A 130 -1.86 13.78 9.88
CA THR A 130 -2.00 14.73 10.98
C THR A 130 -2.04 14.01 12.33
N SER A 131 -2.84 12.94 12.41
CA SER A 131 -2.96 12.13 13.63
C SER A 131 -1.62 11.54 14.06
N LEU A 132 -0.80 11.09 13.11
CA LEU A 132 0.53 10.55 13.41
C LEU A 132 1.50 11.59 13.95
N PHE A 133 1.42 12.81 13.45
CA PHE A 133 2.35 13.86 13.84
C PHE A 133 1.92 14.64 15.09
N GLU A 134 0.69 14.46 15.55
CA GLU A 134 0.19 15.07 16.78
C GLU A 134 0.60 14.31 18.06
N THR A 135 1.17 13.13 17.91
CA THR A 135 1.58 12.30 19.07
C THR A 135 3.11 12.45 19.37
#